data_4dc13660c65b55b56c29bfc60e4698d2
#
_entry.id   4dc13660c65b55b56c29bfc60e4698d2
#
_cell.length_a   1.000
_cell.length_b   1.000
_cell.length_c   1.000
_cell.angle_alpha   90.00
_cell.angle_beta   90.00
_cell.angle_gamma   90.00
#
_symmetry.space_group_name_H-M   'P 1'
#
loop_
_entity.id
_entity.type
_entity.pdbx_description
1 polymer ?
#
loop_
_entity_poly.entity_id
_entity_poly.type
_entity_poly.pdbx_seq_one_letter_code
_entity_poly.pdbx_strand_id
1 'polypeptide(L)'
;MSTYEFSVPCLFGLEGIAGDELRRLDIPNVRVENGRVLFSGEIRDMAKANICLRTGERVLIVLADFPARTFEELFQGVYRANLEDFIPKDGSFPVKGYCLNSQLMSVPDCQAIVKKAASRRLGEKYGVGWLPETGAKYQLQFSIMNDRAQLYLDTSGPGLHKRGYRAVGNDAPLRETLAAAMVQLTRYRGREFLWDPFCGSGTIPIEAALIARNAAPGGRRRFAAEAFAWCDGKVWDEVREEAKAKEFHGKYQILGSDNDPKCVSLAMANARKAGVGDIIRFADGDATKMDLPAQSGILIGNPPYGQRMLEQQSAQRLYAALGRHLKYADGWKKFIITSEPEFEHYFGRRADKKRKLYNGMIKCDYYMYTDNSRKNQKRDDKK
;
A
#
# COMPACT_ATOMS: atom_id res chain seq x y z
N MET A 1 9.05 28.80 6.38
CA MET A 1 9.40 27.37 6.19
C MET A 1 9.25 27.04 4.72
N SER A 2 10.12 26.21 4.16
CA SER A 2 10.08 25.87 2.73
C SER A 2 8.95 24.88 2.47
N THR A 3 8.11 25.16 1.48
CA THR A 3 7.03 24.29 1.03
C THR A 3 7.51 23.48 -0.17
N TYR A 4 7.26 22.18 -0.16
CA TYR A 4 7.63 21.24 -1.20
C TYR A 4 6.37 20.63 -1.84
N GLU A 5 6.49 20.25 -3.11
CA GLU A 5 5.48 19.42 -3.78
C GLU A 5 5.85 17.94 -3.60
N PHE A 6 4.86 17.13 -3.21
CA PHE A 6 5.03 15.70 -2.97
C PHE A 6 4.13 14.87 -3.88
N SER A 7 4.63 13.71 -4.26
CA SER A 7 3.88 12.68 -4.98
C SER A 7 3.86 11.39 -4.16
N VAL A 8 2.68 10.82 -3.99
CA VAL A 8 2.44 9.54 -3.32
C VAL A 8 1.90 8.55 -4.34
N PRO A 9 2.76 7.75 -5.01
CA PRO A 9 2.27 6.64 -5.83
C PRO A 9 1.45 5.66 -4.98
N CYS A 10 0.37 5.15 -5.54
CA CYS A 10 -0.47 4.14 -4.92
C CYS A 10 -0.92 3.10 -5.95
N LEU A 11 -1.46 1.97 -5.47
CA LEU A 11 -2.02 0.98 -6.36
C LEU A 11 -3.24 1.57 -7.09
N PHE A 12 -3.37 1.24 -8.38
CA PHE A 12 -4.46 1.73 -9.21
C PHE A 12 -5.82 1.36 -8.63
N GLY A 13 -6.70 2.36 -8.56
CA GLY A 13 -8.03 2.26 -7.93
C GLY A 13 -8.04 2.56 -6.43
N LEU A 14 -6.89 2.87 -5.80
CA LEU A 14 -6.80 3.24 -4.39
C LEU A 14 -6.51 4.73 -4.17
N GLU A 15 -6.41 5.52 -5.22
CA GLU A 15 -6.02 6.93 -5.18
C GLU A 15 -6.93 7.75 -4.26
N GLY A 16 -8.25 7.52 -4.35
CA GLY A 16 -9.22 8.19 -3.48
C GLY A 16 -9.03 7.86 -2.01
N ILE A 17 -8.66 6.60 -1.69
CA ILE A 17 -8.42 6.18 -0.29
C ILE A 17 -7.15 6.85 0.23
N ALA A 18 -6.06 6.84 -0.55
CA ALA A 18 -4.81 7.49 -0.18
C ALA A 18 -4.98 9.01 -0.01
N GLY A 19 -5.77 9.65 -0.89
CA GLY A 19 -6.12 11.06 -0.76
C GLY A 19 -6.92 11.37 0.51
N ASP A 20 -7.87 10.51 0.87
CA ASP A 20 -8.65 10.65 2.10
C ASP A 20 -7.81 10.41 3.36
N GLU A 21 -6.79 9.54 3.29
CA GLU A 21 -5.81 9.38 4.38
C GLU A 21 -5.01 10.67 4.60
N LEU A 22 -4.49 11.28 3.53
CA LEU A 22 -3.74 12.54 3.62
C LEU A 22 -4.60 13.69 4.18
N ARG A 23 -5.86 13.82 3.74
CA ARG A 23 -6.79 14.83 4.28
C ARG A 23 -7.08 14.62 5.77
N ARG A 24 -7.22 13.37 6.21
CA ARG A 24 -7.41 13.05 7.65
C ARG A 24 -6.17 13.29 8.51
N LEU A 25 -5.00 13.43 7.91
CA LEU A 25 -3.76 13.84 8.55
C LEU A 25 -3.57 15.36 8.57
N ASP A 26 -4.58 16.12 8.13
CA ASP A 26 -4.56 17.58 7.99
C ASP A 26 -3.44 18.07 7.03
N ILE A 27 -3.10 17.25 6.03
CA ILE A 27 -2.13 17.62 5.00
C ILE A 27 -2.81 18.52 3.97
N PRO A 28 -2.22 19.69 3.66
CA PRO A 28 -2.86 20.67 2.78
C PRO A 28 -2.75 20.29 1.29
N ASN A 29 -3.58 20.91 0.46
CA ASN A 29 -3.52 20.91 -1.00
C ASN A 29 -3.49 19.50 -1.65
N VAL A 30 -4.24 18.55 -1.08
CA VAL A 30 -4.31 17.16 -1.57
C VAL A 30 -5.08 17.09 -2.89
N ARG A 31 -4.42 16.65 -3.95
CA ARG A 31 -4.97 16.40 -5.29
C ARG A 31 -4.83 14.94 -5.67
N VAL A 32 -5.91 14.32 -6.10
CA VAL A 32 -5.95 12.91 -6.52
C VAL A 32 -5.80 12.83 -8.03
N GLU A 33 -4.84 12.06 -8.49
CA GLU A 33 -4.57 11.76 -9.89
C GLU A 33 -4.53 10.26 -10.15
N ASN A 34 -4.54 9.84 -11.40
CA ASN A 34 -4.43 8.42 -11.75
C ASN A 34 -3.08 7.84 -11.28
N GLY A 35 -3.12 6.82 -10.44
CA GLY A 35 -1.96 6.10 -9.93
C GLY A 35 -1.18 6.81 -8.82
N ARG A 36 -1.59 8.01 -8.40
CA ARG A 36 -0.91 8.79 -7.35
C ARG A 36 -1.80 9.84 -6.69
N VAL A 37 -1.32 10.35 -5.57
CA VAL A 37 -1.87 11.54 -4.92
C VAL A 37 -0.77 12.57 -4.79
N LEU A 38 -1.07 13.83 -5.11
CA LEU A 38 -0.16 14.97 -4.92
C LEU A 38 -0.59 15.78 -3.71
N PHE A 39 0.38 16.37 -3.02
CA PHE A 39 0.14 17.36 -1.99
C PHE A 39 1.31 18.33 -1.89
N SER A 40 1.08 19.53 -1.37
CA SER A 40 2.14 20.47 -1.00
C SER A 40 2.18 20.63 0.51
N GLY A 41 3.38 20.76 1.07
CA GLY A 41 3.53 20.86 2.51
C GLY A 41 4.98 21.03 2.94
N GLU A 42 5.21 20.98 4.24
CA GLU A 42 6.51 21.11 4.88
C GLU A 42 7.16 19.75 5.18
N ILE A 43 8.36 19.76 5.75
CA ILE A 43 9.06 18.53 6.19
C ILE A 43 8.21 17.74 7.19
N ARG A 44 7.46 18.42 8.05
CA ARG A 44 6.55 17.77 8.99
C ARG A 44 5.41 16.99 8.29
N ASP A 45 4.85 17.52 7.22
CA ASP A 45 3.82 16.83 6.44
C ASP A 45 4.38 15.64 5.69
N MET A 46 5.62 15.75 5.18
CA MET A 46 6.38 14.63 4.62
C MET A 46 6.58 13.49 5.66
N ALA A 47 6.97 13.85 6.88
CA ALA A 47 7.15 12.88 7.97
C ALA A 47 5.80 12.22 8.34
N LYS A 48 4.71 13.00 8.50
CA LYS A 48 3.36 12.49 8.75
C LYS A 48 2.92 11.52 7.65
N ALA A 49 3.10 11.88 6.38
CA ALA A 49 2.73 11.03 5.25
C ALA A 49 3.50 9.71 5.27
N ASN A 50 4.82 9.73 5.49
CA ASN A 50 5.63 8.51 5.57
C ASN A 50 5.22 7.60 6.75
N ILE A 51 4.97 8.17 7.92
CA ILE A 51 4.69 7.42 9.15
C ILE A 51 3.26 6.89 9.15
N CYS A 52 2.29 7.67 8.67
CA CYS A 52 0.87 7.39 8.91
C CYS A 52 0.12 6.80 7.71
N LEU A 53 0.63 6.96 6.46
CA LEU A 53 -0.06 6.42 5.28
C LEU A 53 -0.11 4.89 5.30
N ARG A 54 -1.30 4.36 5.06
CA ARG A 54 -1.58 2.93 5.00
C ARG A 54 -1.58 2.40 3.57
N THR A 55 -2.05 3.21 2.60
CA THR A 55 -2.31 2.78 1.22
C THR A 55 -1.37 3.41 0.19
N GLY A 56 -0.55 4.39 0.57
CA GLY A 56 0.53 4.92 -0.27
C GLY A 56 1.72 3.94 -0.37
N GLU A 57 2.38 3.92 -1.53
CA GLU A 57 3.56 3.05 -1.76
C GLU A 57 4.87 3.75 -1.36
N ARG A 58 4.94 5.08 -1.52
CA ARG A 58 6.07 5.95 -1.19
C ARG A 58 5.61 7.38 -1.01
N VAL A 59 6.48 8.20 -0.41
CA VAL A 59 6.38 9.66 -0.42
C VAL A 59 7.61 10.20 -1.15
N LEU A 60 7.39 10.92 -2.24
CA LEU A 60 8.43 11.42 -3.14
C LEU A 60 8.36 12.94 -3.20
N ILE A 61 9.49 13.65 -3.07
CA ILE A 61 9.56 15.08 -3.38
C ILE A 61 9.63 15.23 -4.90
N VAL A 62 8.81 16.10 -5.48
CA VAL A 62 8.86 16.43 -6.92
C VAL A 62 9.99 17.47 -7.11
N LEU A 63 11.03 17.06 -7.84
CA LEU A 63 12.19 17.93 -8.13
C LEU A 63 12.03 18.68 -9.44
N ALA A 64 11.44 18.03 -10.45
CA ALA A 64 11.18 18.62 -11.75
C ALA A 64 10.04 17.90 -12.49
N ASP A 65 9.36 18.63 -13.39
CA ASP A 65 8.30 18.14 -14.25
C ASP A 65 8.39 18.85 -15.62
N PHE A 66 8.70 18.10 -16.69
CA PHE A 66 9.01 18.67 -18.01
C PHE A 66 8.69 17.70 -19.16
N PRO A 67 8.43 18.19 -20.39
CA PRO A 67 8.34 17.35 -21.57
C PRO A 67 9.66 16.65 -21.87
N ALA A 68 9.64 15.37 -22.28
CA ALA A 68 10.83 14.62 -22.67
C ALA A 68 10.49 13.56 -23.72
N ARG A 69 10.73 13.87 -24.98
CA ARG A 69 10.59 12.98 -26.15
C ARG A 69 11.93 12.42 -26.63
N THR A 70 13.02 13.11 -26.27
CA THR A 70 14.38 12.76 -26.65
C THR A 70 15.27 12.65 -25.42
N PHE A 71 16.39 11.93 -25.55
CA PHE A 71 17.40 11.85 -24.48
C PHE A 71 18.02 13.22 -24.14
N GLU A 72 18.12 14.13 -25.14
CA GLU A 72 18.61 15.48 -24.90
C GLU A 72 17.61 16.29 -24.05
N GLU A 73 16.31 16.22 -24.36
CA GLU A 73 15.28 16.88 -23.54
C GLU A 73 15.25 16.33 -22.11
N LEU A 74 15.40 15.00 -21.96
CA LEU A 74 15.51 14.36 -20.65
C LEU A 74 16.75 14.85 -19.89
N PHE A 75 17.91 14.90 -20.55
CA PHE A 75 19.15 15.40 -19.97
C PHE A 75 19.00 16.84 -19.49
N GLN A 76 18.53 17.74 -20.36
CA GLN A 76 18.38 19.16 -20.07
C GLN A 76 17.37 19.42 -18.95
N GLY A 77 16.26 18.69 -18.94
CA GLY A 77 15.25 18.81 -17.86
C GLY A 77 15.80 18.44 -16.50
N VAL A 78 16.57 17.35 -16.41
CA VAL A 78 17.22 16.93 -15.15
C VAL A 78 18.36 17.89 -14.77
N TYR A 79 19.17 18.34 -15.72
CA TYR A 79 20.28 19.27 -15.49
C TYR A 79 19.82 20.62 -14.93
N ARG A 80 18.62 21.09 -15.34
CA ARG A 80 18.03 22.35 -14.84
C ARG A 80 17.40 22.22 -13.45
N ALA A 81 17.19 21.01 -12.94
CA ALA A 81 16.71 20.81 -11.58
C ALA A 81 17.78 21.23 -10.56
N ASN A 82 17.37 21.93 -9.49
CA ASN A 82 18.28 22.40 -8.44
C ASN A 82 18.59 21.25 -7.47
N LEU A 83 19.34 20.25 -7.94
CA LEU A 83 19.65 19.04 -7.17
C LEU A 83 20.53 19.31 -5.97
N GLU A 84 21.35 20.36 -6.04
CA GLU A 84 22.24 20.82 -4.97
C GLU A 84 21.51 21.30 -3.72
N ASP A 85 20.22 21.67 -3.84
CA ASP A 85 19.40 22.06 -2.68
C ASP A 85 19.06 20.83 -1.80
N PHE A 86 19.18 19.63 -2.35
CA PHE A 86 18.83 18.38 -1.70
C PHE A 86 20.00 17.43 -1.49
N ILE A 87 20.92 17.34 -2.44
CA ILE A 87 21.98 16.32 -2.48
C ILE A 87 23.32 17.00 -2.17
N PRO A 88 23.94 16.76 -1.00
CA PRO A 88 25.24 17.32 -0.65
C PRO A 88 26.35 16.70 -1.52
N LYS A 89 27.52 17.30 -1.49
CA LYS A 89 28.70 16.94 -2.31
C LYS A 89 29.12 15.48 -2.23
N ASP A 90 28.94 14.86 -1.07
CA ASP A 90 29.27 13.45 -0.79
C ASP A 90 28.05 12.51 -0.89
N GLY A 91 26.84 13.05 -1.12
CA GLY A 91 25.60 12.29 -1.19
C GLY A 91 25.63 11.24 -2.30
N SER A 92 25.20 10.02 -2.00
CA SER A 92 25.01 8.97 -2.99
C SER A 92 23.61 9.07 -3.63
N PHE A 93 23.55 9.18 -4.96
CA PHE A 93 22.28 9.39 -5.68
C PHE A 93 22.04 8.36 -6.78
N PRO A 94 21.76 7.10 -6.42
CA PRO A 94 21.35 6.09 -7.40
C PRO A 94 20.02 6.48 -8.05
N VAL A 95 19.85 6.08 -9.32
CA VAL A 95 18.68 6.41 -10.12
C VAL A 95 17.82 5.15 -10.35
N LYS A 96 16.51 5.27 -10.22
CA LYS A 96 15.52 4.27 -10.63
C LYS A 96 14.37 4.96 -11.36
N GLY A 97 13.62 4.23 -12.16
CA GLY A 97 12.45 4.80 -12.81
C GLY A 97 11.73 3.83 -13.71
N TYR A 98 10.77 4.37 -14.44
CA TYR A 98 10.02 3.62 -15.43
C TYR A 98 9.57 4.54 -16.59
N CYS A 99 9.31 3.90 -17.72
CA CYS A 99 8.77 4.55 -18.91
C CYS A 99 7.46 3.86 -19.29
N LEU A 100 6.45 4.64 -19.65
CA LEU A 100 5.14 4.13 -20.06
C LEU A 100 4.53 5.04 -21.15
N ASN A 101 4.07 4.44 -22.25
CA ASN A 101 3.40 5.14 -23.36
C ASN A 101 4.16 6.39 -23.84
N SER A 102 5.48 6.29 -24.05
CA SER A 102 6.35 7.41 -24.38
C SER A 102 7.33 7.02 -25.49
N GLN A 103 7.90 8.00 -26.18
CA GLN A 103 8.97 7.75 -27.17
C GLN A 103 10.23 7.19 -26.48
N LEU A 104 10.54 7.67 -25.29
CA LEU A 104 11.60 7.11 -24.43
C LEU A 104 11.06 5.88 -23.70
N MET A 105 11.41 4.68 -24.15
CA MET A 105 10.96 3.39 -23.60
C MET A 105 12.07 2.60 -22.89
N SER A 106 13.34 2.82 -23.26
CA SER A 106 14.47 2.12 -22.64
C SER A 106 14.75 2.65 -21.24
N VAL A 107 14.28 1.95 -20.22
CA VAL A 107 14.52 2.32 -18.81
C VAL A 107 16.02 2.38 -18.47
N PRO A 108 16.90 1.43 -18.89
CA PRO A 108 18.34 1.52 -18.63
C PRO A 108 18.99 2.76 -19.23
N ASP A 109 18.64 3.12 -20.47
CA ASP A 109 19.21 4.30 -21.13
C ASP A 109 18.74 5.60 -20.44
N CYS A 110 17.44 5.68 -20.13
CA CYS A 110 16.92 6.82 -19.38
C CYS A 110 17.59 6.95 -17.99
N GLN A 111 17.83 5.81 -17.29
CA GLN A 111 18.59 5.83 -16.02
C GLN A 111 20.01 6.39 -16.20
N ALA A 112 20.71 5.96 -17.24
CA ALA A 112 22.05 6.44 -17.55
C ALA A 112 22.05 7.94 -17.86
N ILE A 113 21.10 8.44 -18.66
CA ILE A 113 20.95 9.86 -19.00
C ILE A 113 20.64 10.69 -17.74
N VAL A 114 19.67 10.28 -16.92
CA VAL A 114 19.32 10.95 -15.67
C VAL A 114 20.53 11.00 -14.72
N LYS A 115 21.24 9.88 -14.56
CA LYS A 115 22.46 9.84 -13.72
C LYS A 115 23.55 10.78 -14.25
N LYS A 116 23.78 10.78 -15.56
CA LYS A 116 24.78 11.67 -16.22
C LYS A 116 24.44 13.15 -16.02
N ALA A 117 23.16 13.53 -16.24
CA ALA A 117 22.70 14.90 -16.07
C ALA A 117 22.83 15.38 -14.61
N ALA A 118 22.41 14.54 -13.65
CA ALA A 118 22.54 14.83 -12.22
C ALA A 118 24.00 14.95 -11.80
N SER A 119 24.88 14.05 -12.24
CA SER A 119 26.31 14.11 -11.94
C SER A 119 26.96 15.37 -12.50
N ARG A 120 26.61 15.77 -13.74
CA ARG A 120 27.12 17.01 -14.34
C ARG A 120 26.63 18.23 -13.59
N ARG A 121 25.35 18.33 -13.26
CA ARG A 121 24.78 19.44 -12.48
C ARG A 121 25.48 19.62 -11.15
N LEU A 122 25.56 18.54 -10.36
CA LEU A 122 26.18 18.56 -9.04
C LEU A 122 27.70 18.81 -9.12
N GLY A 123 28.41 18.21 -10.10
CA GLY A 123 29.83 18.44 -10.32
C GLY A 123 30.16 19.90 -10.60
N GLU A 124 29.39 20.54 -11.48
CA GLU A 124 29.58 21.98 -11.78
C GLU A 124 29.25 22.86 -10.57
N LYS A 125 28.19 22.55 -9.82
CA LYS A 125 27.82 23.33 -8.62
C LYS A 125 28.83 23.20 -7.48
N TYR A 126 29.40 22.01 -7.29
CA TYR A 126 30.40 21.77 -6.25
C TYR A 126 31.85 22.00 -6.70
N GLY A 127 32.06 22.37 -7.98
CA GLY A 127 33.40 22.62 -8.53
C GLY A 127 34.28 21.37 -8.55
N VAL A 128 33.72 20.20 -8.83
CA VAL A 128 34.44 18.90 -8.83
C VAL A 128 34.17 18.11 -10.09
N GLY A 129 35.18 17.42 -10.61
CA GLY A 129 35.08 16.55 -11.76
C GLY A 129 34.50 15.17 -11.40
N TRP A 130 34.51 14.80 -10.11
CA TRP A 130 34.03 13.50 -9.62
C TRP A 130 33.34 13.65 -8.25
N LEU A 131 32.21 12.97 -8.07
CA LEU A 131 31.45 12.97 -6.83
C LEU A 131 31.70 11.66 -6.08
N PRO A 132 32.13 11.69 -4.80
CA PRO A 132 32.57 10.50 -4.08
C PRO A 132 31.44 9.52 -3.74
N GLU A 133 30.19 9.98 -3.65
CA GLU A 133 29.00 9.20 -3.32
C GLU A 133 29.16 8.29 -2.07
N THR A 134 29.87 8.76 -1.06
CA THR A 134 30.18 8.03 0.19
C THR A 134 29.24 8.33 1.33
N GLY A 135 28.43 9.38 1.20
CA GLY A 135 27.49 9.84 2.21
C GLY A 135 26.12 9.17 2.18
N ALA A 136 25.13 9.84 2.74
CA ALA A 136 23.77 9.34 2.79
C ALA A 136 23.18 9.13 1.39
N LYS A 137 22.20 8.21 1.30
CA LYS A 137 21.59 7.81 0.04
C LYS A 137 20.38 8.68 -0.30
N TYR A 138 20.49 9.47 -1.35
CA TYR A 138 19.45 10.31 -1.96
C TYR A 138 18.91 9.62 -3.23
N GLN A 139 18.03 8.63 -3.09
CA GLN A 139 17.52 7.88 -4.23
C GLN A 139 16.72 8.78 -5.17
N LEU A 140 17.24 9.05 -6.37
CA LEU A 140 16.47 9.69 -7.43
C LEU A 140 15.54 8.68 -8.10
N GLN A 141 14.30 9.11 -8.38
CA GLN A 141 13.36 8.34 -9.17
C GLN A 141 12.88 9.21 -10.34
N PHE A 142 12.64 8.58 -11.50
CA PHE A 142 11.98 9.23 -12.61
C PHE A 142 10.77 8.43 -13.09
N SER A 143 9.79 9.12 -13.61
CA SER A 143 8.73 8.52 -14.42
C SER A 143 8.63 9.28 -15.74
N ILE A 144 8.57 8.54 -16.86
CA ILE A 144 8.28 9.12 -18.17
C ILE A 144 6.96 8.53 -18.63
N MET A 145 5.93 9.38 -18.71
CA MET A 145 4.58 8.96 -19.10
C MET A 145 4.01 9.93 -20.13
N ASN A 146 3.54 9.41 -21.26
CA ASN A 146 2.97 10.21 -22.34
C ASN A 146 3.90 11.39 -22.73
N ASP A 147 5.20 11.09 -22.92
CA ASP A 147 6.26 12.05 -23.30
C ASP A 147 6.51 13.18 -22.27
N ARG A 148 6.10 12.98 -21.04
CA ARG A 148 6.37 13.89 -19.92
C ARG A 148 7.18 13.20 -18.85
N ALA A 149 8.33 13.77 -18.51
CA ALA A 149 9.23 13.27 -17.47
C ALA A 149 8.99 14.01 -16.15
N GLN A 150 9.00 13.27 -15.06
CA GLN A 150 9.03 13.80 -13.70
C GLN A 150 10.21 13.20 -12.97
N LEU A 151 10.94 14.05 -12.26
CA LEU A 151 12.08 13.68 -11.43
C LEU A 151 11.70 13.83 -9.97
N TYR A 152 12.05 12.83 -9.15
CA TYR A 152 11.69 12.79 -7.73
C TYR A 152 12.88 12.44 -6.85
N LEU A 153 12.82 12.86 -5.58
CA LEU A 153 13.65 12.37 -4.49
C LEU A 153 12.82 11.45 -3.59
N ASP A 154 13.26 10.21 -3.40
CA ASP A 154 12.60 9.24 -2.53
C ASP A 154 12.89 9.51 -1.06
N THR A 155 11.85 9.89 -0.31
CA THR A 155 11.94 10.15 1.12
C THR A 155 11.69 8.91 1.98
N SER A 156 11.06 7.89 1.41
CA SER A 156 10.63 6.67 2.12
C SER A 156 11.73 5.62 2.26
N GLY A 157 12.59 5.47 1.24
CA GLY A 157 13.56 4.38 1.15
C GLY A 157 12.90 3.04 0.75
N PRO A 158 12.89 2.00 1.59
CA PRO A 158 12.06 0.83 1.32
C PRO A 158 10.58 1.21 1.20
N GLY A 159 9.82 0.59 0.25
CA GLY A 159 8.41 0.94 0.04
C GLY A 159 7.58 0.88 1.32
N LEU A 160 6.52 1.68 1.41
CA LEU A 160 5.70 1.79 2.64
C LEU A 160 4.97 0.48 2.99
N HIS A 161 4.70 -0.38 2.00
CA HIS A 161 4.19 -1.74 2.26
C HIS A 161 5.12 -2.55 3.17
N LYS A 162 6.44 -2.33 3.13
CA LYS A 162 7.41 -2.98 4.03
C LYS A 162 7.31 -2.38 5.44
N ARG A 163 6.28 -2.76 6.19
CA ARG A 163 6.03 -2.27 7.57
C ARG A 163 7.11 -2.69 8.57
N GLY A 164 7.87 -3.75 8.26
CA GLY A 164 8.94 -4.30 9.11
C GLY A 164 8.51 -5.48 9.98
N TYR A 165 7.24 -5.86 10.00
CA TYR A 165 6.79 -6.98 10.82
C TYR A 165 6.94 -8.36 10.17
N ARG A 166 7.07 -8.44 8.83
CA ARG A 166 7.22 -9.73 8.16
C ARG A 166 8.60 -10.33 8.38
N ALA A 167 8.64 -11.63 8.65
CA ALA A 167 9.85 -12.41 8.48
C ALA A 167 10.18 -12.55 6.99
N VAL A 168 11.46 -12.54 6.64
CA VAL A 168 11.93 -12.79 5.26
C VAL A 168 11.58 -14.24 4.91
N GLY A 169 10.84 -14.47 3.83
CA GLY A 169 10.75 -15.83 3.27
C GLY A 169 9.39 -16.42 2.91
N ASN A 170 8.36 -15.62 2.56
CA ASN A 170 7.15 -16.21 1.96
C ASN A 170 6.98 -15.79 0.50
N ASP A 171 6.53 -16.75 -0.34
CA ASP A 171 6.16 -16.55 -1.73
C ASP A 171 5.01 -15.53 -1.83
N ALA A 172 5.27 -14.42 -2.52
CA ALA A 172 4.35 -13.38 -2.98
C ALA A 172 3.08 -13.13 -2.13
N PRO A 173 3.20 -12.79 -0.84
CA PRO A 173 2.02 -12.53 -0.01
C PRO A 173 1.32 -11.22 -0.42
N LEU A 174 0.03 -11.08 -0.06
CA LEU A 174 -0.73 -9.84 -0.22
C LEU A 174 0.07 -8.65 0.36
N ARG A 175 0.24 -7.57 -0.43
CA ARG A 175 0.93 -6.37 0.07
C ARG A 175 0.14 -5.74 1.20
N GLU A 176 0.84 -5.24 2.19
CA GLU A 176 0.25 -4.59 3.37
C GLU A 176 -0.58 -3.36 2.98
N THR A 177 -0.14 -2.59 1.98
CA THR A 177 -0.89 -1.43 1.45
C THR A 177 -2.22 -1.85 0.81
N LEU A 178 -2.25 -2.99 0.10
CA LEU A 178 -3.48 -3.54 -0.46
C LEU A 178 -4.40 -4.10 0.64
N ALA A 179 -3.85 -4.82 1.61
CA ALA A 179 -4.62 -5.35 2.75
C ALA A 179 -5.27 -4.21 3.56
N ALA A 180 -4.51 -3.15 3.86
CA ALA A 180 -5.03 -1.96 4.53
C ALA A 180 -6.18 -1.30 3.74
N ALA A 181 -6.04 -1.20 2.41
CA ALA A 181 -7.09 -0.68 1.54
C ALA A 181 -8.34 -1.57 1.56
N MET A 182 -8.16 -2.90 1.51
CA MET A 182 -9.27 -3.86 1.61
C MET A 182 -10.04 -3.67 2.92
N VAL A 183 -9.34 -3.55 4.04
CA VAL A 183 -9.97 -3.29 5.35
C VAL A 183 -10.71 -1.94 5.35
N GLN A 184 -10.09 -0.87 4.86
CA GLN A 184 -10.74 0.46 4.81
C GLN A 184 -11.99 0.47 3.92
N LEU A 185 -12.01 -0.27 2.81
CA LEU A 185 -13.17 -0.43 1.94
C LEU A 185 -14.37 -1.08 2.63
N THR A 186 -14.15 -1.89 3.66
CA THR A 186 -15.24 -2.46 4.47
C THR A 186 -15.86 -1.44 5.43
N ARG A 187 -15.21 -0.29 5.64
CA ARG A 187 -15.52 0.71 6.66
C ARG A 187 -15.33 0.21 8.09
N TYR A 188 -14.52 -0.81 8.29
CA TYR A 188 -14.15 -1.33 9.62
C TYR A 188 -13.53 -0.23 10.49
N ARG A 189 -13.96 -0.16 11.76
CA ARG A 189 -13.51 0.82 12.76
C ARG A 189 -13.13 0.18 14.10
N GLY A 190 -12.98 -1.15 14.14
CA GLY A 190 -12.66 -1.88 15.36
C GLY A 190 -13.86 -2.17 16.28
N ARG A 191 -15.07 -1.82 15.87
CA ARG A 191 -16.30 -2.08 16.65
C ARG A 191 -16.97 -3.41 16.29
N GLU A 192 -16.83 -3.81 15.05
CA GLU A 192 -17.37 -5.05 14.52
C GLU A 192 -16.41 -6.21 14.74
N PHE A 193 -16.92 -7.44 14.82
CA PHE A 193 -16.08 -8.62 14.69
C PHE A 193 -15.49 -8.68 13.27
N LEU A 194 -14.18 -8.89 13.14
CA LEU A 194 -13.53 -9.09 11.85
C LEU A 194 -12.92 -10.48 11.79
N TRP A 195 -13.22 -11.21 10.72
CA TRP A 195 -12.68 -12.54 10.46
C TRP A 195 -12.01 -12.62 9.09
N ASP A 196 -10.75 -13.07 9.07
CA ASP A 196 -10.05 -13.49 7.86
C ASP A 196 -9.88 -15.01 7.88
N PRO A 197 -10.67 -15.77 7.10
CA PRO A 197 -10.63 -17.23 7.08
C PRO A 197 -9.50 -17.81 6.23
N PHE A 198 -8.67 -16.99 5.60
CA PHE A 198 -7.53 -17.35 4.74
C PHE A 198 -6.33 -16.49 5.11
N CYS A 199 -6.01 -16.42 6.41
CA CYS A 199 -5.12 -15.36 6.90
C CYS A 199 -3.66 -15.51 6.46
N GLY A 200 -3.21 -16.70 6.05
CA GLY A 200 -1.85 -16.94 5.64
C GLY A 200 -0.84 -16.41 6.66
N SER A 201 0.00 -15.48 6.28
CA SER A 201 0.96 -14.81 7.17
C SER A 201 0.36 -13.72 8.08
N GLY A 202 -0.96 -13.58 8.12
CA GLY A 202 -1.69 -12.66 8.99
C GLY A 202 -1.81 -11.22 8.49
N THR A 203 -1.59 -10.95 7.21
CA THR A 203 -1.52 -9.56 6.70
C THR A 203 -2.80 -8.78 6.92
N ILE A 204 -3.98 -9.33 6.55
CA ILE A 204 -5.27 -8.65 6.71
C ILE A 204 -5.62 -8.45 8.19
N PRO A 205 -5.53 -9.46 9.08
CA PRO A 205 -5.78 -9.27 10.50
C PRO A 205 -4.85 -8.24 11.16
N ILE A 206 -3.57 -8.21 10.78
CA ILE A 206 -2.59 -7.25 11.31
C ILE A 206 -2.94 -5.83 10.85
N GLU A 207 -3.20 -5.59 9.56
CA GLU A 207 -3.60 -4.26 9.07
C GLU A 207 -4.95 -3.83 9.66
N ALA A 208 -5.89 -4.76 9.89
CA ALA A 208 -7.14 -4.49 10.60
C ALA A 208 -6.89 -4.04 12.05
N ALA A 209 -6.00 -4.71 12.75
CA ALA A 209 -5.63 -4.37 14.12
C ALA A 209 -4.93 -3.00 14.21
N LEU A 210 -4.02 -2.69 13.28
CA LEU A 210 -3.38 -1.38 13.18
C LEU A 210 -4.41 -0.26 12.89
N ILE A 211 -5.43 -0.55 12.06
CA ILE A 211 -6.53 0.39 11.79
C ILE A 211 -7.42 0.57 13.02
N ALA A 212 -7.82 -0.52 13.69
CA ALA A 212 -8.66 -0.49 14.87
C ALA A 212 -8.03 0.30 16.02
N ARG A 213 -6.73 0.09 16.23
CA ARG A 213 -5.93 0.81 17.24
C ARG A 213 -5.54 2.22 16.81
N ASN A 214 -5.77 2.61 15.58
CA ASN A 214 -5.24 3.82 14.95
C ASN A 214 -3.69 3.90 15.05
N ALA A 215 -3.00 2.77 15.13
CA ALA A 215 -1.55 2.72 15.18
C ALA A 215 -0.94 3.04 13.81
N ALA A 216 0.05 3.94 13.78
CA ALA A 216 0.71 4.36 12.56
C ALA A 216 1.54 3.21 11.96
N PRO A 217 1.32 2.82 10.68
CA PRO A 217 1.99 1.66 10.09
C PRO A 217 3.51 1.86 9.94
N GLY A 218 3.97 3.10 9.85
CA GLY A 218 5.39 3.47 9.76
C GLY A 218 6.06 3.79 11.10
N GLY A 219 5.34 3.74 12.23
CA GLY A 219 5.83 4.19 13.52
C GLY A 219 7.09 3.46 14.04
N ARG A 220 7.30 2.21 13.58
CA ARG A 220 8.42 1.35 14.03
C ARG A 220 9.54 1.20 13.02
N ARG A 221 9.50 1.92 11.89
CA ARG A 221 10.53 1.84 10.85
C ARG A 221 11.28 3.17 10.69
N ARG A 222 12.43 3.11 10.03
CA ARG A 222 13.17 4.28 9.59
C ARG A 222 12.89 4.59 8.12
N PHE A 223 13.04 5.85 7.75
CA PHE A 223 12.83 6.36 6.40
C PHE A 223 14.12 6.99 5.85
N ALA A 224 14.26 7.01 4.52
CA ALA A 224 15.50 7.54 3.90
C ALA A 224 15.75 9.01 4.28
N ALA A 225 14.68 9.81 4.34
CA ALA A 225 14.80 11.24 4.64
C ALA A 225 15.25 11.55 6.08
N GLU A 226 15.20 10.59 7.00
CA GLU A 226 15.79 10.77 8.33
C GLU A 226 17.32 10.92 8.31
N ALA A 227 17.97 10.44 7.23
CA ALA A 227 19.40 10.57 7.02
C ALA A 227 19.79 11.77 6.13
N PHE A 228 18.84 12.57 5.65
CA PHE A 228 19.12 13.70 4.79
C PHE A 228 19.67 14.88 5.60
N ALA A 229 20.77 15.48 5.14
CA ALA A 229 21.48 16.52 5.86
C ALA A 229 20.63 17.78 6.18
N TRP A 230 19.60 18.06 5.34
CA TRP A 230 18.70 19.20 5.49
C TRP A 230 17.42 18.86 6.29
N CYS A 231 17.24 17.59 6.70
CA CYS A 231 16.05 17.13 7.40
C CYS A 231 16.34 17.01 8.91
N ASP A 232 15.67 17.82 9.74
CA ASP A 232 15.82 17.72 11.19
C ASP A 232 15.20 16.41 11.68
N GLY A 233 16.02 15.56 12.30
CA GLY A 233 15.59 14.28 12.87
C GLY A 233 14.54 14.42 13.96
N LYS A 234 14.51 15.53 14.70
CA LYS A 234 13.52 15.81 15.76
C LYS A 234 12.07 15.78 15.25
N VAL A 235 11.85 16.30 14.04
CA VAL A 235 10.51 16.32 13.43
C VAL A 235 9.93 14.90 13.30
N TRP A 236 10.76 13.91 12.99
CA TRP A 236 10.31 12.52 12.89
C TRP A 236 9.90 11.91 14.23
N ASP A 237 10.68 12.22 15.27
CA ASP A 237 10.37 11.72 16.63
C ASP A 237 9.10 12.37 17.17
N GLU A 238 8.94 13.69 17.02
CA GLU A 238 7.70 14.39 17.36
C GLU A 238 6.47 13.82 16.66
N VAL A 239 6.56 13.57 15.35
CA VAL A 239 5.45 12.98 14.58
C VAL A 239 5.14 11.55 15.02
N ARG A 240 6.15 10.75 15.39
CA ARG A 240 5.94 9.40 15.96
C ARG A 240 5.22 9.47 17.31
N GLU A 241 5.62 10.38 18.19
CA GLU A 241 4.99 10.59 19.48
C GLU A 241 3.54 11.05 19.34
N GLU A 242 3.27 11.99 18.45
CA GLU A 242 1.90 12.42 18.15
C GLU A 242 1.04 11.29 17.57
N ALA A 243 1.58 10.50 16.65
CA ALA A 243 0.88 9.37 16.09
C ALA A 243 0.56 8.32 17.15
N LYS A 244 1.51 8.06 18.06
CA LYS A 244 1.33 7.16 19.20
C LYS A 244 0.31 7.69 20.21
N ALA A 245 0.31 8.98 20.49
CA ALA A 245 -0.66 9.60 21.40
C ALA A 245 -2.11 9.52 20.87
N LYS A 246 -2.28 9.35 19.54
CA LYS A 246 -3.58 9.17 18.90
C LYS A 246 -4.03 7.71 18.81
N GLU A 247 -3.29 6.76 19.36
CA GLU A 247 -3.69 5.35 19.38
C GLU A 247 -4.90 5.13 20.30
N PHE A 248 -5.82 4.29 19.85
CA PHE A 248 -7.00 3.91 20.60
C PHE A 248 -6.71 2.65 21.44
N HIS A 249 -7.17 2.67 22.68
CA HIS A 249 -7.11 1.53 23.58
C HIS A 249 -8.53 1.01 23.82
N GLY A 250 -8.83 -0.18 23.30
CA GLY A 250 -10.14 -0.79 23.36
C GLY A 250 -10.09 -2.31 23.26
N LYS A 251 -11.24 -2.94 23.42
CA LYS A 251 -11.41 -4.37 23.17
C LYS A 251 -11.79 -4.56 21.72
N TYR A 252 -10.98 -5.30 20.97
CA TYR A 252 -11.20 -5.57 19.55
C TYR A 252 -11.45 -7.06 19.36
N GLN A 253 -12.25 -7.40 18.36
CA GLN A 253 -12.61 -8.77 18.01
C GLN A 253 -12.10 -9.07 16.60
N ILE A 254 -10.88 -9.56 16.51
CA ILE A 254 -10.21 -9.89 15.25
C ILE A 254 -9.77 -11.34 15.32
N LEU A 255 -10.20 -12.13 14.32
CA LEU A 255 -9.81 -13.53 14.14
C LEU A 255 -9.15 -13.70 12.78
N GLY A 256 -7.95 -14.29 12.76
CA GLY A 256 -7.34 -14.86 11.58
C GLY A 256 -7.37 -16.37 11.68
N SER A 257 -7.82 -17.06 10.63
CA SER A 257 -7.71 -18.51 10.57
C SER A 257 -7.13 -18.98 9.24
N ASP A 258 -6.49 -20.13 9.26
CA ASP A 258 -5.94 -20.79 8.09
C ASP A 258 -5.95 -22.30 8.30
N ASN A 259 -6.04 -23.07 7.21
CA ASN A 259 -6.01 -24.54 7.29
C ASN A 259 -4.58 -25.10 7.44
N ASP A 260 -3.55 -24.28 7.29
CA ASP A 260 -2.16 -24.64 7.54
C ASP A 260 -1.68 -24.08 8.90
N PRO A 261 -1.41 -24.94 9.91
CA PRO A 261 -0.91 -24.51 11.21
C PRO A 261 0.42 -23.73 11.14
N LYS A 262 1.23 -23.94 10.07
CA LYS A 262 2.47 -23.18 9.85
C LYS A 262 2.16 -21.73 9.52
N CYS A 263 1.13 -21.50 8.69
CA CYS A 263 0.64 -20.16 8.39
C CYS A 263 0.15 -19.45 9.65
N VAL A 264 -0.62 -20.14 10.49
CA VAL A 264 -1.10 -19.62 11.79
C VAL A 264 0.06 -19.22 12.71
N SER A 265 1.06 -20.09 12.84
CA SER A 265 2.25 -19.81 13.66
C SER A 265 3.03 -18.59 13.15
N LEU A 266 3.18 -18.46 11.82
CA LEU A 266 3.81 -17.31 11.18
C LEU A 266 3.00 -16.03 11.40
N ALA A 267 1.67 -16.10 11.27
CA ALA A 267 0.78 -14.96 11.49
C ALA A 267 0.88 -14.43 12.94
N MET A 268 0.92 -15.34 13.93
CA MET A 268 1.15 -14.98 15.34
C MET A 268 2.50 -14.27 15.55
N ALA A 269 3.57 -14.78 14.93
CA ALA A 269 4.90 -14.17 15.01
C ALA A 269 4.92 -12.77 14.39
N ASN A 270 4.30 -12.60 13.22
CA ASN A 270 4.18 -11.31 12.53
C ASN A 270 3.34 -10.31 13.33
N ALA A 271 2.22 -10.73 13.92
CA ALA A 271 1.37 -9.90 14.75
C ALA A 271 2.09 -9.38 16.01
N ARG A 272 2.91 -10.24 16.66
CA ARG A 272 3.77 -9.82 17.78
C ARG A 272 4.78 -8.77 17.34
N LYS A 273 5.45 -8.97 16.20
CA LYS A 273 6.40 -7.98 15.65
C LYS A 273 5.71 -6.67 15.26
N ALA A 274 4.49 -6.73 14.76
CA ALA A 274 3.68 -5.55 14.47
C ALA A 274 3.21 -4.82 15.73
N GLY A 275 3.29 -5.46 16.90
CA GLY A 275 2.84 -4.93 18.19
C GLY A 275 1.33 -4.96 18.39
N VAL A 276 0.65 -5.88 17.72
CA VAL A 276 -0.82 -6.06 17.77
C VAL A 276 -1.23 -7.51 18.09
N GLY A 277 -0.27 -8.34 18.51
CA GLY A 277 -0.53 -9.75 18.82
C GLY A 277 -1.47 -9.97 20.00
N ASP A 278 -1.64 -8.99 20.84
CA ASP A 278 -2.53 -8.97 22.01
C ASP A 278 -4.02 -8.80 21.64
N ILE A 279 -4.32 -8.27 20.45
CA ILE A 279 -5.69 -7.96 20.02
C ILE A 279 -6.18 -8.81 18.86
N ILE A 280 -5.37 -9.77 18.39
CA ILE A 280 -5.73 -10.70 17.32
C ILE A 280 -5.72 -12.12 17.88
N ARG A 281 -6.80 -12.86 17.66
CA ARG A 281 -6.84 -14.31 17.86
C ARG A 281 -6.50 -15.00 16.55
N PHE A 282 -5.72 -16.08 16.63
CA PHE A 282 -5.42 -16.94 15.50
C PHE A 282 -5.85 -18.37 15.81
N ALA A 283 -6.38 -19.07 14.80
CA ALA A 283 -6.82 -20.45 14.91
C ALA A 283 -6.51 -21.21 13.63
N ASP A 284 -6.21 -22.48 13.73
CA ASP A 284 -6.20 -23.41 12.60
C ASP A 284 -7.62 -23.90 12.32
N GLY A 285 -7.95 -24.04 11.04
CA GLY A 285 -9.27 -24.54 10.63
C GLY A 285 -9.59 -24.30 9.18
N ASP A 286 -10.51 -25.14 8.69
CA ASP A 286 -11.04 -25.07 7.32
C ASP A 286 -12.17 -24.02 7.26
N ALA A 287 -11.96 -22.97 6.49
CA ALA A 287 -12.90 -21.86 6.30
C ALA A 287 -14.31 -22.30 5.85
N THR A 288 -14.42 -23.50 5.26
CA THR A 288 -15.70 -24.06 4.76
C THR A 288 -16.45 -24.89 5.81
N LYS A 289 -15.84 -25.09 7.00
CA LYS A 289 -16.38 -25.97 8.07
C LYS A 289 -16.40 -25.31 9.45
N MET A 290 -15.56 -24.27 9.67
CA MET A 290 -15.51 -23.57 10.95
C MET A 290 -16.86 -22.89 11.25
N ASP A 291 -17.35 -23.03 12.46
CA ASP A 291 -18.49 -22.26 12.93
C ASP A 291 -18.25 -20.76 12.84
N LEU A 292 -19.30 -20.00 12.56
CA LEU A 292 -19.21 -18.55 12.53
C LEU A 292 -18.81 -18.04 13.92
N PRO A 293 -17.74 -17.28 14.07
CA PRO A 293 -17.19 -16.91 15.37
C PRO A 293 -18.04 -15.89 16.16
N ALA A 294 -19.08 -15.32 15.51
CA ALA A 294 -20.02 -14.39 16.09
C ALA A 294 -21.35 -14.39 15.29
N GLN A 295 -22.40 -13.80 15.84
CA GLN A 295 -23.68 -13.64 15.15
C GLN A 295 -23.60 -12.69 13.94
N SER A 296 -22.72 -11.68 14.02
CA SER A 296 -22.53 -10.69 12.96
C SER A 296 -21.08 -10.20 12.92
N GLY A 297 -20.67 -9.73 11.74
CA GLY A 297 -19.30 -9.23 11.58
C GLY A 297 -18.94 -8.89 10.13
N ILE A 298 -17.65 -8.76 9.92
CA ILE A 298 -17.02 -8.51 8.63
C ILE A 298 -16.08 -9.68 8.34
N LEU A 299 -16.32 -10.40 7.26
CA LEU A 299 -15.40 -11.38 6.70
C LEU A 299 -14.61 -10.72 5.59
N ILE A 300 -13.28 -10.79 5.66
CA ILE A 300 -12.37 -10.35 4.59
C ILE A 300 -11.48 -11.53 4.25
N GLY A 301 -11.46 -11.96 2.99
CA GLY A 301 -10.68 -13.13 2.58
C GLY A 301 -9.87 -12.87 1.32
N ASN A 302 -8.66 -13.45 1.30
CA ASN A 302 -7.79 -13.57 0.14
C ASN A 302 -7.52 -15.07 -0.12
N PRO A 303 -8.53 -15.83 -0.60
CA PRO A 303 -8.39 -17.26 -0.85
C PRO A 303 -7.41 -17.53 -2.00
N PRO A 304 -6.90 -18.78 -2.15
CA PRO A 304 -6.07 -19.17 -3.29
C PRO A 304 -6.76 -18.87 -4.64
N TYR A 305 -5.99 -18.34 -5.61
CA TYR A 305 -6.55 -17.97 -6.93
C TYR A 305 -6.52 -19.10 -7.95
N GLY A 306 -5.68 -20.14 -7.73
CA GLY A 306 -5.52 -21.23 -8.69
C GLY A 306 -4.83 -20.79 -9.97
N GLN A 307 -3.54 -20.48 -9.92
CA GLN A 307 -2.78 -20.04 -11.10
C GLN A 307 -2.49 -21.14 -12.12
N ARG A 308 -2.56 -22.40 -11.71
CA ARG A 308 -2.40 -23.58 -12.57
C ARG A 308 -3.71 -24.31 -12.71
N MET A 309 -3.93 -25.07 -13.79
CA MET A 309 -5.23 -25.71 -14.11
C MET A 309 -5.78 -26.56 -12.96
N LEU A 310 -4.99 -27.41 -12.32
CA LEU A 310 -5.42 -28.23 -11.19
C LEU A 310 -5.71 -27.39 -9.94
N GLU A 311 -4.94 -26.33 -9.73
CA GLU A 311 -5.14 -25.38 -8.64
C GLU A 311 -6.43 -24.56 -8.85
N GLN A 312 -6.75 -24.22 -10.11
CA GLN A 312 -7.98 -23.49 -10.47
C GLN A 312 -9.23 -24.30 -10.13
N GLN A 313 -9.29 -25.59 -10.49
CA GLN A 313 -10.41 -26.45 -10.11
C GLN A 313 -10.57 -26.59 -8.59
N SER A 314 -9.45 -26.66 -7.87
CA SER A 314 -9.45 -26.71 -6.40
C SER A 314 -9.97 -25.40 -5.80
N ALA A 315 -9.57 -24.25 -6.35
CA ALA A 315 -10.06 -22.94 -5.95
C ALA A 315 -11.57 -22.78 -6.21
N GLN A 316 -12.05 -23.22 -7.37
CA GLN A 316 -13.47 -23.19 -7.72
C GLN A 316 -14.31 -24.04 -6.77
N ARG A 317 -13.84 -25.26 -6.41
CA ARG A 317 -14.48 -26.10 -5.39
C ARG A 317 -14.52 -25.43 -4.02
N LEU A 318 -13.42 -24.77 -3.64
CA LEU A 318 -13.33 -23.98 -2.40
C LEU A 318 -14.36 -22.86 -2.39
N TYR A 319 -14.48 -22.09 -3.48
CA TYR A 319 -15.45 -20.99 -3.59
C TYR A 319 -16.89 -21.50 -3.48
N ALA A 320 -17.20 -22.63 -4.11
CA ALA A 320 -18.52 -23.25 -4.01
C ALA A 320 -18.83 -23.75 -2.59
N ALA A 321 -17.85 -24.35 -1.91
CA ALA A 321 -18.01 -24.81 -0.53
C ALA A 321 -18.19 -23.61 0.42
N LEU A 322 -17.38 -22.55 0.25
CA LEU A 322 -17.47 -21.32 1.04
C LEU A 322 -18.82 -20.63 0.84
N GLY A 323 -19.30 -20.56 -0.41
CA GLY A 323 -20.59 -19.97 -0.72
C GLY A 323 -21.75 -20.70 -0.05
N ARG A 324 -21.73 -22.05 -0.04
CA ARG A 324 -22.73 -22.87 0.68
C ARG A 324 -22.65 -22.64 2.19
N HIS A 325 -21.45 -22.63 2.77
CA HIS A 325 -21.23 -22.44 4.19
C HIS A 325 -21.72 -21.07 4.67
N LEU A 326 -21.47 -20.02 3.90
CA LEU A 326 -21.84 -18.65 4.24
C LEU A 326 -23.24 -18.23 3.76
N LYS A 327 -24.04 -19.18 3.19
CA LYS A 327 -25.35 -18.88 2.61
C LYS A 327 -26.30 -18.22 3.61
N TYR A 328 -26.32 -18.70 4.83
CA TYR A 328 -27.22 -18.24 5.89
C TYR A 328 -26.54 -17.32 6.93
N ALA A 329 -25.35 -16.82 6.61
CA ALA A 329 -24.63 -15.88 7.46
C ALA A 329 -25.12 -14.43 7.23
N ASP A 330 -26.41 -14.15 7.54
CA ASP A 330 -27.09 -12.89 7.19
C ASP A 330 -26.53 -11.69 7.96
N GLY A 331 -26.00 -11.89 9.17
CA GLY A 331 -25.33 -10.82 9.94
C GLY A 331 -23.91 -10.50 9.48
N TRP A 332 -23.38 -11.20 8.45
CA TRP A 332 -22.01 -11.05 8.02
C TRP A 332 -21.90 -10.31 6.70
N LYS A 333 -21.17 -9.19 6.69
CA LYS A 333 -20.67 -8.57 5.45
C LYS A 333 -19.46 -9.37 4.96
N LYS A 334 -19.45 -9.76 3.69
CA LYS A 334 -18.38 -10.59 3.12
C LYS A 334 -17.64 -9.82 2.04
N PHE A 335 -16.32 -9.87 2.11
CA PHE A 335 -15.43 -9.16 1.21
C PHE A 335 -14.33 -10.11 0.77
N ILE A 336 -14.29 -10.46 -0.51
CA ILE A 336 -13.38 -11.48 -1.03
C ILE A 336 -12.65 -10.93 -2.24
N ILE A 337 -11.32 -11.01 -2.23
CA ILE A 337 -10.49 -10.66 -3.39
C ILE A 337 -10.08 -11.93 -4.12
N THR A 338 -10.25 -11.97 -5.43
CA THR A 338 -9.79 -13.08 -6.27
C THR A 338 -9.60 -12.62 -7.71
N SER A 339 -8.76 -13.34 -8.45
CA SER A 339 -8.59 -13.18 -9.90
C SER A 339 -9.51 -14.08 -10.72
N GLU A 340 -10.35 -14.93 -10.08
CA GLU A 340 -11.29 -15.81 -10.79
C GLU A 340 -12.48 -15.01 -11.36
N PRO A 341 -12.63 -14.92 -12.69
CA PRO A 341 -13.71 -14.14 -13.30
C PRO A 341 -15.11 -14.68 -12.99
N GLU A 342 -15.24 -16.01 -12.86
CA GLU A 342 -16.49 -16.70 -12.60
C GLU A 342 -16.77 -16.92 -11.10
N PHE A 343 -16.07 -16.17 -10.23
CA PHE A 343 -16.19 -16.32 -8.77
C PHE A 343 -17.62 -16.28 -8.28
N GLU A 344 -18.46 -15.35 -8.79
CA GLU A 344 -19.87 -15.21 -8.39
C GLU A 344 -20.69 -16.46 -8.72
N HIS A 345 -20.38 -17.11 -9.84
CA HIS A 345 -21.02 -18.36 -10.25
C HIS A 345 -20.71 -19.49 -9.25
N TYR A 346 -19.42 -19.69 -8.95
CA TYR A 346 -19.02 -20.74 -8.00
C TYR A 346 -19.47 -20.42 -6.57
N PHE A 347 -19.38 -19.17 -6.14
CA PHE A 347 -19.81 -18.73 -4.82
C PHE A 347 -21.34 -18.81 -4.64
N GLY A 348 -22.09 -18.90 -5.76
CA GLY A 348 -23.54 -19.07 -5.78
C GLY A 348 -24.34 -17.82 -5.41
N ARG A 349 -23.69 -16.65 -5.42
CA ARG A 349 -24.34 -15.35 -5.16
C ARG A 349 -23.65 -14.24 -5.93
N ARG A 350 -24.44 -13.36 -6.56
CA ARG A 350 -23.95 -12.13 -7.17
C ARG A 350 -23.56 -11.12 -6.10
N ALA A 351 -22.41 -10.44 -6.27
CA ALA A 351 -21.96 -9.40 -5.37
C ALA A 351 -22.80 -8.12 -5.50
N ASP A 352 -23.01 -7.42 -4.39
CA ASP A 352 -23.69 -6.13 -4.39
C ASP A 352 -22.84 -5.06 -5.09
N LYS A 353 -21.51 -5.18 -4.98
CA LYS A 353 -20.53 -4.29 -5.61
C LYS A 353 -19.22 -5.03 -5.89
N LYS A 354 -18.56 -4.67 -6.98
CA LYS A 354 -17.20 -5.13 -7.32
C LYS A 354 -16.26 -3.95 -7.48
N ARG A 355 -15.01 -4.14 -7.11
CA ARG A 355 -13.95 -3.16 -7.34
C ARG A 355 -12.72 -3.85 -7.91
N LYS A 356 -12.22 -3.34 -9.03
CA LYS A 356 -10.95 -3.81 -9.62
C LYS A 356 -9.79 -3.36 -8.73
N LEU A 357 -8.92 -4.31 -8.38
CA LEU A 357 -7.70 -4.10 -7.61
C LEU A 357 -6.57 -4.90 -8.24
N TYR A 358 -5.34 -4.65 -7.83
CA TYR A 358 -4.16 -5.34 -8.34
C TYR A 358 -3.35 -5.90 -7.18
N ASN A 359 -3.17 -7.24 -7.17
CA ASN A 359 -2.25 -7.91 -6.26
C ASN A 359 -0.94 -8.19 -6.99
N GLY A 360 0.03 -7.28 -6.86
CA GLY A 360 1.20 -7.26 -7.72
C GLY A 360 0.81 -6.98 -9.17
N MET A 361 1.13 -7.89 -10.09
CA MET A 361 0.74 -7.82 -11.50
C MET A 361 -0.61 -8.49 -11.79
N ILE A 362 -1.21 -9.17 -10.81
CA ILE A 362 -2.44 -9.93 -11.00
C ILE A 362 -3.62 -8.99 -10.82
N LYS A 363 -4.44 -8.88 -11.88
CA LYS A 363 -5.73 -8.19 -11.83
C LYS A 363 -6.71 -9.03 -11.03
N CYS A 364 -7.32 -8.45 -10.01
CA CYS A 364 -8.30 -9.08 -9.15
C CYS A 364 -9.59 -8.25 -9.10
N ASP A 365 -10.69 -8.90 -8.80
CA ASP A 365 -11.91 -8.24 -8.38
C ASP A 365 -12.09 -8.42 -6.86
N TYR A 366 -12.43 -7.33 -6.18
CA TYR A 366 -12.82 -7.33 -4.76
C TYR A 366 -14.34 -7.33 -4.69
N TYR A 367 -14.88 -8.49 -4.39
CA TYR A 367 -16.31 -8.75 -4.31
C TYR A 367 -16.83 -8.34 -2.95
N MET A 368 -17.88 -7.52 -2.92
CA MET A 368 -18.46 -6.96 -1.72
C MET A 368 -19.92 -7.42 -1.57
N TYR A 369 -20.19 -8.14 -0.50
CA TYR A 369 -21.52 -8.56 -0.08
C TYR A 369 -21.85 -7.81 1.21
N THR A 370 -22.56 -6.71 1.07
CA THR A 370 -23.03 -5.88 2.18
C THR A 370 -24.47 -6.22 2.44
N ASP A 371 -24.80 -6.75 3.61
CA ASP A 371 -26.15 -7.17 3.95
C ASP A 371 -27.16 -6.03 3.78
N ASN A 372 -27.86 -6.06 2.67
CA ASN A 372 -29.03 -5.24 2.37
C ASN A 372 -30.25 -6.16 2.21
N SER A 373 -30.52 -6.98 3.23
CA SER A 373 -31.69 -7.88 3.27
C SER A 373 -33.03 -7.18 2.97
N ARG A 374 -33.10 -5.85 3.17
CA ARG A 374 -34.28 -5.06 2.86
C ARG A 374 -34.45 -4.62 1.38
N LYS A 375 -33.43 -4.80 0.52
CA LYS A 375 -33.52 -4.42 -0.90
C LYS A 375 -33.84 -5.57 -1.83
N ASN A 376 -33.54 -6.80 -1.45
CA ASN A 376 -33.77 -7.96 -2.32
C ASN A 376 -35.20 -8.46 -2.23
N GLN A 377 -35.86 -8.39 -1.07
CA GLN A 377 -37.31 -8.71 -0.98
C GLN A 377 -38.18 -7.81 -1.86
N LYS A 378 -37.87 -6.55 -2.04
CA LYS A 378 -38.65 -5.64 -2.90
C LYS A 378 -38.40 -5.82 -4.41
N ARG A 379 -37.41 -6.62 -4.84
CA ARG A 379 -37.17 -6.92 -6.26
C ARG A 379 -37.80 -8.21 -6.71
N ASP A 380 -37.96 -9.18 -5.81
CA ASP A 380 -38.63 -10.46 -6.11
C ASP A 380 -40.16 -10.34 -6.04
N ASP A 381 -40.70 -9.42 -5.23
CA ASP A 381 -42.12 -9.08 -5.19
C ASP A 381 -42.63 -8.22 -6.38
N LYS A 382 -41.71 -7.85 -7.30
CA LYS A 382 -42.02 -7.08 -8.53
C LYS A 382 -41.75 -7.83 -9.83
N LYS A 383 -41.56 -9.15 -9.77
CA LYS A 383 -41.60 -10.06 -10.90
C LYS A 383 -42.73 -11.06 -10.75
#